data_3abafd61adcf65368387e89fefb0d498
#
_entry.id   3abafd61adcf65368387e89fefb0d498
#
_cell.length_a   1.000
_cell.length_b   1.000
_cell.length_c   1.000
_cell.angle_alpha   90.00
_cell.angle_beta   90.00
_cell.angle_gamma   90.00
#
_symmetry.space_group_name_H-M   'P 1'
#
loop_
_entity.id
_entity.type
_entity.pdbx_description
1 polymer ?
#
loop_
_entity_poly.entity_id
_entity_poly.type
_entity_poly.pdbx_seq_one_letter_code
_entity_poly.pdbx_strand_id
1 'polypeptide(L)'
;MNINLDLYRTFYTVAQNKSISASADILFISQPAVTFQIKKLEDQLKISLFTRTKHGVILTEEGKVLFNYIKIAIENIINGENAITNLKNLDSGKIRIGVSTTICKYILMPYLEKFHEKYPNIDIQINNNLSNNLLKELRNGNLDILIMFSPEDDTKDLILKPITNVQDIFVGNKKYYDLTKGKIKTKNLKSYPLILPKNPSSSRLFLNKYFKENSCNIRPKLEAISYSLIVDLIKTGFGIGYVTKEFILEELKNKLLYEIKIDTNIPKRTIVLATLAKKEPNYSVKKLIEMITKEDKIPNY
;
A
#
# COMPACT_ATOMS: atom_id res chain seq x y z
N MET A 1 -6.43 26.79 -21.48
CA MET A 1 -5.09 26.63 -20.87
C MET A 1 -4.08 27.31 -21.79
N ASN A 2 -3.43 28.39 -21.32
CA ASN A 2 -2.57 29.20 -22.21
C ASN A 2 -1.08 28.83 -22.17
N ILE A 3 -0.70 27.85 -21.34
CA ILE A 3 0.68 27.41 -21.16
C ILE A 3 0.89 26.14 -21.99
N ASN A 4 1.95 26.13 -22.82
CA ASN A 4 2.29 24.97 -23.66
C ASN A 4 2.63 23.76 -22.81
N LEU A 5 2.11 22.59 -23.17
CA LEU A 5 2.34 21.32 -22.49
C LEU A 5 3.82 20.91 -22.46
N ASP A 6 4.61 21.28 -23.47
CA ASP A 6 6.05 21.00 -23.52
C ASP A 6 6.82 21.64 -22.35
N LEU A 7 6.37 22.80 -21.87
CA LEU A 7 6.98 23.45 -20.70
C LEU A 7 6.76 22.60 -19.44
N TYR A 8 5.58 22.02 -19.27
CA TYR A 8 5.28 21.12 -18.17
C TYR A 8 6.02 19.79 -18.29
N ARG A 9 6.19 19.26 -19.52
CA ARG A 9 6.99 18.06 -19.78
C ARG A 9 8.44 18.27 -19.40
N THR A 10 9.01 19.42 -19.76
CA THR A 10 10.38 19.79 -19.39
C THR A 10 10.53 19.94 -17.87
N PHE A 11 9.59 20.65 -17.25
CA PHE A 11 9.56 20.77 -15.77
C PHE A 11 9.52 19.40 -15.09
N TYR A 12 8.64 18.51 -15.54
CA TYR A 12 8.51 17.15 -14.99
C TYR A 12 9.82 16.36 -15.12
N THR A 13 10.45 16.39 -16.31
CA THR A 13 11.71 15.68 -16.56
C THR A 13 12.84 16.20 -15.68
N VAL A 14 12.96 17.52 -15.53
CA VAL A 14 13.98 18.15 -14.66
C VAL A 14 13.74 17.82 -13.20
N ALA A 15 12.49 17.81 -12.75
CA ALA A 15 12.13 17.49 -11.37
C ALA A 15 12.46 16.03 -11.01
N GLN A 16 12.24 15.09 -11.95
CA GLN A 16 12.58 13.68 -11.74
C GLN A 16 14.09 13.44 -11.67
N ASN A 17 14.86 14.07 -12.58
CA ASN A 17 16.29 13.81 -12.71
C ASN A 17 17.16 14.72 -11.82
N LYS A 18 16.57 15.77 -11.24
CA LYS A 18 17.28 16.78 -10.41
C LYS A 18 18.49 17.39 -11.10
N SER A 19 18.59 17.29 -12.43
CA SER A 19 19.70 17.72 -13.26
C SER A 19 19.19 18.25 -14.59
N ILE A 20 19.55 19.50 -14.92
CA ILE A 20 19.21 20.15 -16.20
C ILE A 20 19.93 19.44 -17.34
N SER A 21 21.21 19.08 -17.15
CA SER A 21 22.01 18.41 -18.17
C SER A 21 21.45 17.03 -18.53
N ALA A 22 21.23 16.16 -17.51
CA ALA A 22 20.64 14.84 -17.73
C ALA A 22 19.24 14.92 -18.37
N SER A 23 18.46 15.96 -18.03
CA SER A 23 17.15 16.17 -18.61
C SER A 23 17.21 16.63 -20.07
N ALA A 24 18.25 17.38 -20.45
CA ALA A 24 18.50 17.78 -21.82
C ALA A 24 18.73 16.56 -22.73
N ASP A 25 19.54 15.62 -22.26
CA ASP A 25 19.81 14.35 -22.96
C ASP A 25 18.54 13.53 -23.16
N ILE A 26 17.70 13.41 -22.09
CA ILE A 26 16.42 12.68 -22.14
C ILE A 26 15.42 13.32 -23.09
N LEU A 27 15.40 14.66 -23.14
CA LEU A 27 14.47 15.41 -23.99
C LEU A 27 14.99 15.62 -25.41
N PHE A 28 16.21 15.20 -25.71
CA PHE A 28 16.89 15.41 -27.00
C PHE A 28 16.96 16.89 -27.42
N ILE A 29 17.19 17.79 -26.44
CA ILE A 29 17.38 19.23 -26.64
C ILE A 29 18.62 19.74 -25.93
N SER A 30 19.07 20.95 -26.24
CA SER A 30 20.24 21.52 -25.57
C SER A 30 19.93 21.96 -24.12
N GLN A 31 20.94 21.93 -23.25
CA GLN A 31 20.82 22.41 -21.88
C GLN A 31 20.33 23.89 -21.78
N PRO A 32 20.79 24.83 -22.61
CA PRO A 32 20.21 26.18 -22.66
C PRO A 32 18.71 26.18 -23.00
N ALA A 33 18.26 25.29 -23.89
CA ALA A 33 16.84 25.17 -24.24
C ALA A 33 16.01 24.70 -23.04
N VAL A 34 16.49 23.70 -22.27
CA VAL A 34 15.83 23.26 -21.02
C VAL A 34 15.74 24.43 -20.05
N THR A 35 16.84 25.14 -19.81
CA THR A 35 16.87 26.31 -18.91
C THR A 35 15.88 27.39 -19.35
N PHE A 36 15.82 27.68 -20.64
CA PHE A 36 14.87 28.63 -21.21
C PHE A 36 13.41 28.21 -20.99
N GLN A 37 13.09 26.92 -21.25
CA GLN A 37 11.74 26.39 -21.05
C GLN A 37 11.30 26.44 -19.59
N ILE A 38 12.17 26.09 -18.65
CA ILE A 38 11.88 26.20 -17.22
C ILE A 38 11.63 27.66 -16.83
N LYS A 39 12.52 28.59 -17.22
CA LYS A 39 12.34 30.01 -16.94
C LYS A 39 11.03 30.54 -17.53
N LYS A 40 10.70 30.17 -18.77
CA LYS A 40 9.46 30.57 -19.42
C LYS A 40 8.22 30.06 -18.65
N LEU A 41 8.26 28.84 -18.07
CA LEU A 41 7.18 28.33 -17.23
C LEU A 41 7.06 29.12 -15.94
N GLU A 42 8.19 29.38 -15.26
CA GLU A 42 8.25 30.17 -14.01
C GLU A 42 7.73 31.59 -14.22
N ASP A 43 8.13 32.24 -15.33
CA ASP A 43 7.66 33.59 -15.69
C ASP A 43 6.14 33.63 -15.96
N GLN A 44 5.59 32.62 -16.62
CA GLN A 44 4.15 32.50 -16.90
C GLN A 44 3.33 32.22 -15.62
N LEU A 45 3.89 31.46 -14.71
CA LEU A 45 3.25 31.16 -13.42
C LEU A 45 3.54 32.23 -12.35
N LYS A 46 4.51 33.11 -12.60
CA LYS A 46 5.01 34.16 -11.69
C LYS A 46 5.53 33.59 -10.36
N ILE A 47 6.14 32.42 -10.40
CA ILE A 47 6.71 31.70 -9.25
C ILE A 47 7.97 30.96 -9.67
N SER A 48 8.90 30.76 -8.72
CA SER A 48 10.06 29.90 -8.92
C SER A 48 9.71 28.46 -8.56
N LEU A 49 10.04 27.53 -9.46
CA LEU A 49 9.76 26.12 -9.30
C LEU A 49 10.97 25.31 -8.82
N PHE A 50 12.17 25.85 -9.08
CA PHE A 50 13.43 25.21 -8.68
C PHE A 50 14.35 26.16 -7.93
N THR A 51 15.11 25.57 -6.99
CA THR A 51 16.28 26.19 -6.35
C THR A 51 17.54 25.49 -6.87
N ARG A 52 18.54 26.27 -7.28
CA ARG A 52 19.85 25.73 -7.71
C ARG A 52 20.70 25.36 -6.51
N THR A 53 21.37 24.23 -6.60
CA THR A 53 22.32 23.74 -5.60
C THR A 53 23.65 23.39 -6.24
N LYS A 54 24.69 23.10 -5.43
CA LYS A 54 25.98 22.63 -5.94
C LYS A 54 25.90 21.28 -6.68
N HIS A 55 24.84 20.52 -6.47
CA HIS A 55 24.64 19.16 -7.03
C HIS A 55 23.48 19.06 -8.03
N GLY A 56 22.98 20.20 -8.52
CA GLY A 56 21.86 20.25 -9.47
C GLY A 56 20.72 21.18 -9.04
N VAL A 57 19.48 20.75 -9.24
CA VAL A 57 18.29 21.52 -8.89
C VAL A 57 17.36 20.74 -7.96
N ILE A 58 16.69 21.44 -7.04
CA ILE A 58 15.67 20.90 -6.15
C ILE A 58 14.38 21.70 -6.30
N LEU A 59 13.25 21.05 -6.11
CA LEU A 59 11.95 21.73 -6.16
C LEU A 59 11.76 22.67 -4.97
N THR A 60 11.18 23.85 -5.24
CA THR A 60 10.58 24.72 -4.22
C THR A 60 9.31 24.07 -3.65
N GLU A 61 8.68 24.67 -2.64
CA GLU A 61 7.39 24.17 -2.13
C GLU A 61 6.30 24.26 -3.21
N GLU A 62 6.25 25.37 -3.96
CA GLU A 62 5.36 25.56 -5.10
C GLU A 62 5.67 24.54 -6.22
N GLY A 63 6.96 24.28 -6.47
CA GLY A 63 7.42 23.27 -7.40
C GLY A 63 6.95 21.86 -7.02
N LYS A 64 6.99 21.51 -5.73
CA LYS A 64 6.49 20.22 -5.24
C LYS A 64 4.98 20.06 -5.46
N VAL A 65 4.22 21.12 -5.16
CA VAL A 65 2.78 21.14 -5.41
C VAL A 65 2.49 20.91 -6.89
N LEU A 66 3.11 21.71 -7.77
CA LEU A 66 2.92 21.59 -9.21
C LEU A 66 3.35 20.20 -9.72
N PHE A 67 4.48 19.68 -9.26
CA PHE A 67 5.01 18.38 -9.64
C PHE A 67 4.01 17.25 -9.42
N ASN A 68 3.30 17.24 -8.30
CA ASN A 68 2.31 16.20 -8.01
C ASN A 68 1.16 16.19 -9.02
N TYR A 69 0.68 17.37 -9.44
CA TYR A 69 -0.37 17.46 -10.45
C TYR A 69 0.14 17.12 -11.86
N ILE A 70 1.31 17.63 -12.23
CA ILE A 70 1.89 17.40 -13.58
C ILE A 70 2.26 15.93 -13.75
N LYS A 71 2.79 15.27 -12.72
CA LYS A 71 3.06 13.84 -12.73
C LYS A 71 1.82 13.03 -13.13
N ILE A 72 0.70 13.30 -12.46
CA ILE A 72 -0.58 12.60 -12.75
C ILE A 72 -1.04 12.89 -14.20
N ALA A 73 -0.90 14.14 -14.64
CA ALA A 73 -1.31 14.54 -15.99
C ALA A 73 -0.46 13.85 -17.08
N ILE A 74 0.87 13.83 -16.94
CA ILE A 74 1.79 13.16 -17.87
C ILE A 74 1.53 11.64 -17.87
N GLU A 75 1.36 11.04 -16.70
CA GLU A 75 1.03 9.61 -16.63
C GLU A 75 -0.31 9.27 -17.31
N ASN A 76 -1.31 10.14 -17.22
CA ASN A 76 -2.58 9.94 -17.93
C ASN A 76 -2.42 10.05 -19.46
N ILE A 77 -1.58 10.93 -19.95
CA ILE A 77 -1.25 11.02 -21.39
C ILE A 77 -0.59 9.71 -21.85
N ILE A 78 0.45 9.26 -21.15
CA ILE A 78 1.16 8.01 -21.46
C ILE A 78 0.19 6.82 -21.39
N ASN A 79 -0.70 6.79 -20.40
CA ASN A 79 -1.71 5.74 -20.30
C ASN A 79 -2.69 5.74 -21.46
N GLY A 80 -3.05 6.92 -21.97
CA GLY A 80 -3.88 7.07 -23.17
C GLY A 80 -3.20 6.54 -24.43
N GLU A 81 -1.93 6.90 -24.64
CA GLU A 81 -1.10 6.39 -25.75
C GLU A 81 -0.95 4.86 -25.68
N ASN A 82 -0.65 4.34 -24.49
CA ASN A 82 -0.56 2.90 -24.23
C ASN A 82 -1.91 2.19 -24.44
N ALA A 83 -3.03 2.80 -24.06
CA ALA A 83 -4.35 2.22 -24.29
C ALA A 83 -4.65 2.06 -25.79
N ILE A 84 -4.27 3.02 -26.61
CA ILE A 84 -4.42 2.95 -28.07
C ILE A 84 -3.53 1.85 -28.65
N THR A 85 -2.29 1.74 -28.16
CA THR A 85 -1.35 0.68 -28.57
C THR A 85 -1.82 -0.69 -28.11
N ASN A 86 -2.35 -0.79 -26.90
CA ASN A 86 -2.86 -2.04 -26.32
C ASN A 86 -4.24 -2.48 -26.85
N LEU A 87 -4.97 -1.62 -27.58
CA LEU A 87 -6.10 -2.06 -28.39
C LEU A 87 -5.66 -3.01 -29.52
N LYS A 88 -4.37 -3.02 -29.85
CA LYS A 88 -3.79 -3.91 -30.87
C LYS A 88 -3.10 -5.14 -30.30
N ASN A 89 -2.49 -5.08 -29.10
CA ASN A 89 -1.83 -6.23 -28.44
C ASN A 89 -1.74 -6.05 -26.92
N LEU A 90 -2.25 -7.02 -26.15
CA LEU A 90 -2.20 -7.09 -24.68
C LEU A 90 -0.81 -7.41 -24.10
N ASP A 91 0.25 -7.24 -24.85
CA ASP A 91 1.54 -7.88 -24.60
C ASP A 91 2.53 -7.07 -23.74
N SER A 92 2.20 -5.87 -23.29
CA SER A 92 3.10 -5.10 -22.42
C SER A 92 2.35 -4.15 -21.50
N GLY A 93 2.91 -3.92 -20.33
CA GLY A 93 2.36 -2.99 -19.33
C GLY A 93 3.12 -3.05 -18.02
N LYS A 94 2.86 -2.09 -17.15
CA LYS A 94 3.44 -2.02 -15.81
C LYS A 94 2.37 -1.74 -14.78
N ILE A 95 2.42 -2.46 -13.67
CA ILE A 95 1.52 -2.28 -12.53
C ILE A 95 2.36 -2.04 -11.27
N ARG A 96 2.12 -0.93 -10.58
CA ARG A 96 2.78 -0.58 -9.32
C ARG A 96 1.81 -0.81 -8.17
N ILE A 97 2.09 -1.80 -7.34
CA ILE A 97 1.21 -2.27 -6.26
C ILE A 97 1.82 -1.90 -4.92
N GLY A 98 1.08 -1.16 -4.11
CA GLY A 98 1.39 -0.98 -2.70
C GLY A 98 0.67 -2.03 -1.86
N VAL A 99 1.40 -2.75 -1.01
CA VAL A 99 0.79 -3.77 -0.14
C VAL A 99 1.75 -4.13 0.99
N SER A 100 1.23 -4.44 2.20
CA SER A 100 2.06 -5.02 3.26
C SER A 100 2.46 -6.46 2.91
N THR A 101 3.61 -6.92 3.40
CA THR A 101 4.10 -8.29 3.17
C THR A 101 3.06 -9.36 3.52
N THR A 102 2.34 -9.16 4.62
CA THR A 102 1.32 -10.10 5.10
C THR A 102 0.13 -10.18 4.14
N ILE A 103 -0.45 -9.03 3.76
CA ILE A 103 -1.58 -9.00 2.81
C ILE A 103 -1.13 -9.51 1.43
N CYS A 104 0.08 -9.19 1.01
CA CYS A 104 0.63 -9.71 -0.23
C CYS A 104 0.65 -11.25 -0.23
N LYS A 105 1.23 -11.85 0.83
CA LYS A 105 1.35 -13.32 0.94
C LYS A 105 0.01 -14.03 0.99
N TYR A 106 -0.91 -13.57 1.85
CA TYR A 106 -2.13 -14.31 2.16
C TYR A 106 -3.35 -13.93 1.31
N ILE A 107 -3.33 -12.75 0.69
CA ILE A 107 -4.49 -12.25 -0.08
C ILE A 107 -4.14 -12.05 -1.56
N LEU A 108 -3.03 -11.37 -1.86
CA LEU A 108 -2.74 -10.96 -3.24
C LEU A 108 -2.07 -12.06 -4.07
N MET A 109 -1.24 -12.90 -3.45
CA MET A 109 -0.41 -13.89 -4.17
C MET A 109 -1.21 -14.80 -5.11
N PRO A 110 -2.37 -15.39 -4.72
CA PRO A 110 -3.15 -16.25 -5.61
C PRO A 110 -3.64 -15.54 -6.87
N TYR A 111 -3.95 -14.24 -6.75
CA TYR A 111 -4.35 -13.44 -7.90
C TYR A 111 -3.16 -13.09 -8.80
N LEU A 112 -1.98 -12.85 -8.21
CA LEU A 112 -0.76 -12.58 -8.97
C LEU A 112 -0.32 -13.80 -9.79
N GLU A 113 -0.43 -15.00 -9.24
CA GLU A 113 -0.14 -16.25 -9.97
C GLU A 113 -1.02 -16.37 -11.21
N LYS A 114 -2.33 -16.32 -11.03
CA LYS A 114 -3.29 -16.38 -12.15
C LYS A 114 -3.10 -15.23 -13.15
N PHE A 115 -2.77 -14.03 -12.64
CA PHE A 115 -2.55 -12.88 -13.49
C PHE A 115 -1.29 -13.05 -14.34
N HIS A 116 -0.20 -13.53 -13.75
CA HIS A 116 1.05 -13.78 -14.46
C HIS A 116 0.92 -14.89 -15.51
N GLU A 117 0.21 -15.97 -15.20
CA GLU A 117 -0.09 -17.03 -16.19
C GLU A 117 -0.84 -16.48 -17.40
N LYS A 118 -1.79 -15.57 -17.17
CA LYS A 118 -2.62 -15.00 -18.24
C LYS A 118 -1.94 -13.85 -19.00
N TYR A 119 -1.07 -13.09 -18.32
CA TYR A 119 -0.41 -11.88 -18.85
C TYR A 119 1.08 -11.87 -18.50
N PRO A 120 1.88 -12.81 -19.05
CA PRO A 120 3.28 -13.02 -18.64
C PRO A 120 4.22 -11.84 -18.93
N ASN A 121 3.86 -10.98 -19.88
CA ASN A 121 4.68 -9.85 -20.31
C ASN A 121 4.36 -8.53 -19.57
N ILE A 122 3.48 -8.58 -18.54
CA ILE A 122 3.18 -7.40 -17.73
C ILE A 122 4.14 -7.33 -16.54
N ASP A 123 4.87 -6.23 -16.43
CA ASP A 123 5.75 -5.95 -15.31
C ASP A 123 4.95 -5.62 -14.06
N ILE A 124 5.21 -6.34 -12.97
CA ILE A 124 4.60 -6.08 -11.67
C ILE A 124 5.66 -5.58 -10.71
N GLN A 125 5.46 -4.38 -10.19
CA GLN A 125 6.30 -3.81 -9.12
C GLN A 125 5.52 -3.80 -7.81
N ILE A 126 6.05 -4.48 -6.79
CA ILE A 126 5.46 -4.54 -5.46
C ILE A 126 6.27 -3.64 -4.51
N ASN A 127 5.62 -2.64 -3.95
CA ASN A 127 6.18 -1.79 -2.90
C ASN A 127 5.62 -2.22 -1.54
N ASN A 128 6.51 -2.75 -0.69
CA ASN A 128 6.16 -3.21 0.66
C ASN A 128 6.51 -2.14 1.70
N ASN A 129 5.50 -1.62 2.38
CA ASN A 129 5.68 -0.65 3.46
C ASN A 129 4.47 -0.66 4.41
N LEU A 130 4.49 0.17 5.45
CA LEU A 130 3.34 0.45 6.29
C LEU A 130 2.24 1.16 5.49
N SER A 131 0.98 0.84 5.77
CA SER A 131 -0.19 1.34 5.01
C SER A 131 -0.22 2.86 4.87
N ASN A 132 0.14 3.61 5.92
CA ASN A 132 0.16 5.08 5.87
C ASN A 132 1.22 5.65 4.89
N ASN A 133 2.38 4.99 4.77
CA ASN A 133 3.40 5.38 3.80
C ASN A 133 2.95 5.04 2.38
N LEU A 134 2.39 3.84 2.19
CA LEU A 134 1.86 3.40 0.90
C LEU A 134 0.69 4.28 0.44
N LEU A 135 -0.15 4.77 1.36
CA LEU A 135 -1.25 5.68 1.04
C LEU A 135 -0.72 7.04 0.53
N LYS A 136 0.36 7.56 1.12
CA LYS A 136 1.05 8.74 0.61
C LYS A 136 1.63 8.50 -0.79
N GLU A 137 2.26 7.34 -1.00
CA GLU A 137 2.79 6.95 -2.31
C GLU A 137 1.69 6.82 -3.38
N LEU A 138 0.51 6.28 -3.02
CA LEU A 138 -0.64 6.24 -3.91
C LEU A 138 -1.11 7.67 -4.26
N ARG A 139 -1.27 8.55 -3.28
CA ARG A 139 -1.67 9.95 -3.47
C ARG A 139 -0.68 10.73 -4.33
N ASN A 140 0.61 10.42 -4.21
CA ASN A 140 1.67 11.01 -5.04
C ASN A 140 1.76 10.40 -6.45
N GLY A 141 0.88 9.44 -6.81
CA GLY A 141 0.90 8.76 -8.11
C GLY A 141 2.08 7.79 -8.31
N ASN A 142 2.81 7.42 -7.24
CA ASN A 142 3.89 6.44 -7.29
C ASN A 142 3.38 4.99 -7.35
N LEU A 143 2.12 4.77 -6.98
CA LEU A 143 1.41 3.50 -7.05
C LEU A 143 0.19 3.62 -7.95
N ASP A 144 -0.23 2.50 -8.53
CA ASP A 144 -1.45 2.41 -9.32
C ASP A 144 -2.59 1.83 -8.49
N ILE A 145 -2.30 0.88 -7.62
CA ILE A 145 -3.23 0.30 -6.64
C ILE A 145 -2.55 0.14 -5.29
N LEU A 146 -3.36 0.19 -4.24
CA LEU A 146 -2.96 -0.10 -2.87
C LEU A 146 -3.93 -1.12 -2.27
N ILE A 147 -3.40 -2.22 -1.70
CA ILE A 147 -4.21 -3.20 -0.98
C ILE A 147 -3.88 -3.07 0.51
N MET A 148 -4.90 -2.76 1.30
CA MET A 148 -4.75 -2.47 2.72
C MET A 148 -6.01 -2.79 3.50
N PHE A 149 -5.94 -2.75 4.82
CA PHE A 149 -7.15 -2.68 5.63
C PHE A 149 -7.89 -1.38 5.36
N SER A 150 -9.23 -1.44 5.34
CA SER A 150 -10.06 -0.26 5.12
C SER A 150 -9.64 0.87 6.06
N PRO A 151 -9.28 2.04 5.55
CA PRO A 151 -8.89 3.19 6.37
C PRO A 151 -10.12 3.77 7.09
N GLU A 152 -9.89 4.35 8.27
CA GLU A 152 -10.93 5.07 9.04
C GLU A 152 -10.96 6.57 8.70
N ASP A 153 -9.91 7.09 8.09
CA ASP A 153 -9.74 8.51 7.77
C ASP A 153 -10.47 8.91 6.47
N ASP A 154 -10.47 10.21 6.16
CA ASP A 154 -11.05 10.77 4.93
C ASP A 154 -10.44 10.13 3.67
N THR A 155 -11.29 9.51 2.88
CA THR A 155 -10.97 8.75 1.67
C THR A 155 -11.67 9.30 0.43
N LYS A 156 -12.13 10.56 0.44
CA LYS A 156 -12.87 11.18 -0.68
C LYS A 156 -12.07 11.22 -1.98
N ASP A 157 -10.73 11.17 -1.87
CA ASP A 157 -9.80 11.11 -2.99
C ASP A 157 -9.56 9.70 -3.52
N LEU A 158 -10.16 8.67 -2.90
CA LEU A 158 -9.95 7.26 -3.22
C LEU A 158 -11.24 6.58 -3.68
N ILE A 159 -11.10 5.63 -4.57
CA ILE A 159 -12.10 4.60 -4.87
C ILE A 159 -11.69 3.34 -4.12
N LEU A 160 -12.54 2.91 -3.19
CA LEU A 160 -12.30 1.71 -2.39
C LEU A 160 -13.20 0.57 -2.89
N LYS A 161 -12.59 -0.58 -3.20
CA LYS A 161 -13.30 -1.81 -3.54
C LYS A 161 -13.01 -2.86 -2.48
N PRO A 162 -14.02 -3.42 -1.77
CA PRO A 162 -13.79 -4.47 -0.80
C PRO A 162 -13.31 -5.76 -1.48
N ILE A 163 -12.32 -6.42 -0.88
CA ILE A 163 -11.82 -7.74 -1.33
C ILE A 163 -12.37 -8.81 -0.41
N THR A 164 -12.16 -8.70 0.90
CA THR A 164 -12.58 -9.69 1.89
C THR A 164 -12.67 -9.12 3.29
N ASN A 165 -13.42 -9.81 4.15
CA ASN A 165 -13.46 -9.56 5.58
C ASN A 165 -12.59 -10.59 6.32
N VAL A 166 -11.86 -10.13 7.33
CA VAL A 166 -11.02 -10.98 8.16
C VAL A 166 -11.30 -10.76 9.63
N GLN A 167 -11.02 -11.78 10.45
CA GLN A 167 -11.21 -11.77 11.89
C GLN A 167 -9.89 -11.85 12.63
N ASP A 168 -9.59 -10.85 13.43
CA ASP A 168 -8.46 -10.95 14.34
C ASP A 168 -8.84 -11.70 15.61
N ILE A 169 -7.92 -12.50 16.10
CA ILE A 169 -8.09 -13.36 17.28
C ILE A 169 -6.84 -13.35 18.15
N PHE A 170 -6.99 -13.75 19.41
CA PHE A 170 -5.86 -14.12 20.25
C PHE A 170 -5.60 -15.61 20.13
N VAL A 171 -4.33 -15.99 20.08
CA VAL A 171 -3.91 -17.39 20.00
C VAL A 171 -2.72 -17.67 20.90
N GLY A 172 -2.59 -18.92 21.33
CA GLY A 172 -1.44 -19.44 22.04
C GLY A 172 -1.08 -20.84 21.55
N ASN A 173 0.11 -21.31 21.89
CA ASN A 173 0.48 -22.70 21.63
C ASN A 173 -0.06 -23.65 22.73
N LYS A 174 0.34 -24.93 22.72
CA LYS A 174 -0.12 -25.96 23.68
C LYS A 174 0.06 -25.55 25.15
N LYS A 175 1.05 -24.73 25.51
CA LYS A 175 1.27 -24.22 26.86
C LYS A 175 0.07 -23.41 27.39
N TYR A 176 -0.66 -22.75 26.50
CA TYR A 176 -1.82 -21.91 26.82
C TYR A 176 -3.16 -22.60 26.52
N TYR A 177 -3.14 -23.91 26.26
CA TYR A 177 -4.34 -24.65 25.85
C TYR A 177 -5.48 -24.57 26.87
N ASP A 178 -5.19 -24.56 28.17
CA ASP A 178 -6.23 -24.45 29.20
C ASP A 178 -7.05 -23.17 29.11
N LEU A 179 -6.50 -22.11 28.51
CA LEU A 179 -7.20 -20.85 28.28
C LEU A 179 -8.29 -20.95 27.19
N THR A 180 -8.30 -22.03 26.41
CA THR A 180 -9.31 -22.26 25.38
C THR A 180 -10.60 -22.86 25.94
N LYS A 181 -10.58 -23.37 27.15
CA LYS A 181 -11.73 -24.05 27.85
C LYS A 181 -12.81 -23.03 28.26
N GLY A 182 -12.55 -21.74 28.19
CA GLY A 182 -13.49 -20.69 28.55
C GLY A 182 -13.25 -19.39 27.84
N LYS A 183 -13.89 -18.31 28.30
CA LYS A 183 -13.62 -16.96 27.84
C LYS A 183 -12.79 -16.18 28.84
N ILE A 184 -11.70 -15.58 28.43
CA ILE A 184 -10.88 -14.70 29.25
C ILE A 184 -11.49 -13.31 29.24
N LYS A 185 -11.61 -12.67 30.40
CA LYS A 185 -11.96 -11.23 30.43
C LYS A 185 -10.85 -10.44 29.75
N THR A 186 -11.21 -9.59 28.81
CA THR A 186 -10.26 -8.80 28.01
C THR A 186 -9.24 -8.05 28.87
N LYS A 187 -9.67 -7.48 30.01
CA LYS A 187 -8.79 -6.83 30.97
C LYS A 187 -7.77 -7.76 31.64
N ASN A 188 -8.02 -9.06 31.64
CA ASN A 188 -7.11 -10.07 32.22
C ASN A 188 -6.01 -10.50 31.24
N LEU A 189 -6.08 -10.10 29.96
CA LEU A 189 -4.99 -10.34 29.01
C LEU A 189 -3.65 -9.78 29.50
N LYS A 190 -3.67 -8.69 30.29
CA LYS A 190 -2.47 -8.11 30.90
C LYS A 190 -1.70 -9.05 31.82
N SER A 191 -2.31 -10.12 32.31
CA SER A 191 -1.68 -11.13 33.19
C SER A 191 -0.85 -12.15 32.40
N TYR A 192 -0.89 -12.11 31.08
CA TYR A 192 -0.16 -13.02 30.21
C TYR A 192 0.92 -12.27 29.42
N PRO A 193 2.02 -12.92 29.06
CA PRO A 193 2.98 -12.33 28.13
C PRO A 193 2.35 -12.20 26.75
N LEU A 194 2.13 -10.96 26.28
CA LEU A 194 1.54 -10.69 24.98
C LEU A 194 2.59 -10.38 23.93
N ILE A 195 2.42 -10.98 22.75
CA ILE A 195 3.20 -10.75 21.54
C ILE A 195 2.31 -10.00 20.56
N LEU A 196 2.63 -8.75 20.28
CA LEU A 196 1.79 -7.86 19.48
C LEU A 196 2.53 -7.30 18.27
N PRO A 197 1.80 -6.91 17.21
CA PRO A 197 2.39 -6.13 16.12
C PRO A 197 2.98 -4.82 16.64
N LYS A 198 4.12 -4.40 16.08
CA LYS A 198 4.78 -3.14 16.45
C LYS A 198 3.96 -1.94 15.99
N ASN A 199 3.92 -0.91 16.84
CA ASN A 199 3.32 0.39 16.51
C ASN A 199 4.22 1.15 15.51
N PRO A 200 3.68 1.83 14.46
CA PRO A 200 2.27 2.11 14.16
C PRO A 200 1.67 1.24 13.04
N SER A 201 1.84 -0.08 13.06
CA SER A 201 1.18 -0.93 12.07
C SER A 201 -0.36 -0.84 12.16
N SER A 202 -1.06 -1.01 11.03
CA SER A 202 -2.54 -0.97 10.97
C SER A 202 -3.20 -1.91 11.97
N SER A 203 -2.68 -3.16 12.11
CA SER A 203 -3.20 -4.11 13.11
C SER A 203 -2.99 -3.64 14.54
N ARG A 204 -1.85 -2.97 14.82
CA ARG A 204 -1.61 -2.45 16.16
C ARG A 204 -2.47 -1.23 16.48
N LEU A 205 -2.67 -0.33 15.52
CA LEU A 205 -3.54 0.83 15.71
C LEU A 205 -4.98 0.38 15.98
N PHE A 206 -5.49 -0.57 15.21
CA PHE A 206 -6.80 -1.17 15.42
C PHE A 206 -6.93 -1.82 16.82
N LEU A 207 -5.94 -2.63 17.22
CA LEU A 207 -5.92 -3.25 18.53
C LEU A 207 -5.84 -2.24 19.67
N ASN A 208 -5.06 -1.18 19.53
CA ASN A 208 -4.99 -0.11 20.53
C ASN A 208 -6.33 0.60 20.71
N LYS A 209 -7.05 0.89 19.59
CA LYS A 209 -8.39 1.44 19.62
C LYS A 209 -9.36 0.50 20.34
N TYR A 210 -9.36 -0.78 19.96
CA TYR A 210 -10.16 -1.81 20.63
C TYR A 210 -9.90 -1.89 22.13
N PHE A 211 -8.66 -1.86 22.58
CA PHE A 211 -8.32 -1.86 23.99
C PHE A 211 -8.81 -0.60 24.70
N LYS A 212 -8.67 0.56 24.08
CA LYS A 212 -9.18 1.84 24.61
C LYS A 212 -10.70 1.81 24.81
N GLU A 213 -11.44 1.33 23.82
CA GLU A 213 -12.91 1.20 23.88
C GLU A 213 -13.38 0.22 24.98
N ASN A 214 -12.58 -0.80 25.28
CA ASN A 214 -12.85 -1.75 26.34
C ASN A 214 -12.17 -1.41 27.69
N SER A 215 -11.71 -0.17 27.87
CA SER A 215 -11.04 0.32 29.09
C SER A 215 -9.86 -0.57 29.53
N CYS A 216 -9.12 -1.13 28.58
CA CYS A 216 -7.98 -1.99 28.81
C CYS A 216 -6.68 -1.25 28.56
N ASN A 217 -5.77 -1.23 29.53
CA ASN A 217 -4.40 -0.75 29.34
C ASN A 217 -3.46 -1.95 29.35
N ILE A 218 -3.02 -2.33 28.15
CA ILE A 218 -2.23 -3.54 27.94
C ILE A 218 -0.88 -3.17 27.33
N ARG A 219 0.19 -3.61 28.00
CA ARG A 219 1.56 -3.48 27.48
C ARG A 219 2.03 -4.83 26.96
N PRO A 220 2.54 -4.91 25.73
CA PRO A 220 3.09 -6.15 25.20
C PRO A 220 4.38 -6.54 25.93
N LYS A 221 4.63 -7.83 26.05
CA LYS A 221 5.93 -8.37 26.46
C LYS A 221 6.93 -8.31 25.31
N LEU A 222 6.44 -8.48 24.07
CA LEU A 222 7.23 -8.48 22.85
C LEU A 222 6.45 -7.81 21.72
N GLU A 223 7.14 -7.05 20.90
CA GLU A 223 6.60 -6.42 19.70
C GLU A 223 7.48 -6.77 18.49
N ALA A 224 6.86 -7.11 17.37
CA ALA A 224 7.57 -7.37 16.12
C ALA A 224 6.83 -6.73 14.92
N ILE A 225 7.61 -6.35 13.90
CA ILE A 225 7.07 -5.83 12.63
C ILE A 225 6.61 -6.99 11.75
N SER A 226 7.40 -8.07 11.72
CA SER A 226 7.11 -9.23 10.88
C SER A 226 6.00 -10.08 11.46
N TYR A 227 4.92 -10.26 10.69
CA TYR A 227 3.80 -11.12 11.07
C TYR A 227 4.22 -12.59 11.25
N SER A 228 5.06 -13.10 10.33
CA SER A 228 5.56 -14.49 10.44
C SER A 228 6.38 -14.69 11.71
N LEU A 229 7.22 -13.73 12.07
CA LEU A 229 7.97 -13.78 13.33
C LEU A 229 7.06 -13.79 14.56
N ILE A 230 5.96 -13.02 14.54
CA ILE A 230 4.94 -13.07 15.62
C ILE A 230 4.37 -14.46 15.71
N VAL A 231 3.93 -15.07 14.62
CA VAL A 231 3.38 -16.43 14.58
C VAL A 231 4.39 -17.45 15.10
N ASP A 232 5.66 -17.37 14.68
CA ASP A 232 6.72 -18.26 15.12
C ASP A 232 7.01 -18.13 16.63
N LEU A 233 7.06 -16.91 17.16
CA LEU A 233 7.23 -16.65 18.59
C LEU A 233 6.07 -17.22 19.41
N ILE A 234 4.83 -17.17 18.91
CA ILE A 234 3.69 -17.80 19.57
C ILE A 234 3.83 -19.32 19.56
N LYS A 235 4.22 -19.92 18.43
CA LYS A 235 4.45 -21.37 18.30
C LYS A 235 5.51 -21.88 19.30
N THR A 236 6.54 -21.09 19.58
CA THR A 236 7.58 -21.45 20.56
C THR A 236 7.15 -21.24 22.02
N GLY A 237 5.96 -20.65 22.27
CA GLY A 237 5.41 -20.48 23.63
C GLY A 237 5.90 -19.25 24.39
N PHE A 238 6.45 -18.26 23.71
CA PHE A 238 6.85 -16.98 24.33
C PHE A 238 5.66 -16.23 24.95
N GLY A 239 4.45 -16.42 24.39
CA GLY A 239 3.27 -15.74 24.89
C GLY A 239 2.01 -16.01 24.07
N ILE A 240 0.98 -15.24 24.37
CA ILE A 240 -0.27 -15.16 23.61
C ILE A 240 -0.09 -14.08 22.57
N GLY A 241 -0.42 -14.36 21.30
CA GLY A 241 -0.32 -13.39 20.21
C GLY A 241 -1.66 -12.95 19.67
N TYR A 242 -1.65 -11.76 19.07
CA TYR A 242 -2.77 -11.20 18.32
C TYR A 242 -2.50 -11.35 16.82
N VAL A 243 -3.37 -12.08 16.12
CA VAL A 243 -3.18 -12.48 14.73
C VAL A 243 -4.50 -12.50 13.98
N THR A 244 -4.44 -12.44 12.64
CA THR A 244 -5.59 -12.60 11.77
C THR A 244 -5.85 -14.08 11.53
N LYS A 245 -7.04 -14.56 11.81
CA LYS A 245 -7.43 -15.97 11.79
C LYS A 245 -7.22 -16.62 10.42
N GLU A 246 -7.61 -15.93 9.36
CA GLU A 246 -7.52 -16.40 7.98
C GLU A 246 -6.08 -16.61 7.52
N PHE A 247 -5.10 -16.00 8.20
CA PHE A 247 -3.68 -16.12 7.85
C PHE A 247 -2.93 -17.22 8.60
N ILE A 248 -3.63 -17.94 9.50
CA ILE A 248 -3.06 -19.03 10.32
C ILE A 248 -3.96 -20.27 10.33
N LEU A 249 -4.77 -20.46 9.30
CA LEU A 249 -5.70 -21.60 9.24
C LEU A 249 -4.98 -22.94 9.32
N GLU A 250 -3.80 -23.06 8.72
CA GLU A 250 -2.98 -24.28 8.80
C GLU A 250 -2.46 -24.54 10.20
N GLU A 251 -1.96 -23.50 10.88
CA GLU A 251 -1.50 -23.63 12.27
C GLU A 251 -2.63 -24.07 13.21
N LEU A 252 -3.84 -23.55 12.98
CA LEU A 252 -5.03 -23.95 13.75
C LEU A 252 -5.44 -25.40 13.42
N LYS A 253 -5.49 -25.77 12.13
CA LYS A 253 -5.84 -27.11 11.68
C LYS A 253 -4.85 -28.16 12.20
N ASN A 254 -3.56 -27.85 12.15
CA ASN A 254 -2.49 -28.74 12.61
C ASN A 254 -2.28 -28.68 14.13
N LYS A 255 -3.12 -27.96 14.89
CA LYS A 255 -3.04 -27.81 16.34
C LYS A 255 -1.69 -27.29 16.86
N LEU A 256 -1.00 -26.49 16.04
CA LEU A 256 0.21 -25.77 16.43
C LEU A 256 -0.14 -24.53 17.26
N LEU A 257 -1.28 -23.92 16.93
CA LEU A 257 -1.89 -22.80 17.65
C LEU A 257 -3.34 -23.10 18.00
N TYR A 258 -3.81 -22.46 19.08
CA TYR A 258 -5.16 -22.60 19.60
C TYR A 258 -5.77 -21.22 19.83
N GLU A 259 -7.01 -21.04 19.35
CA GLU A 259 -7.74 -19.79 19.53
C GLU A 259 -8.13 -19.60 21.00
N ILE A 260 -7.79 -18.46 21.59
CA ILE A 260 -8.14 -18.05 22.95
C ILE A 260 -9.30 -17.07 22.86
N LYS A 261 -10.46 -17.48 23.30
CA LYS A 261 -11.67 -16.65 23.30
C LYS A 261 -11.63 -15.61 24.42
N ILE A 262 -12.02 -14.38 24.09
CA ILE A 262 -12.18 -13.30 25.07
C ILE A 262 -13.67 -12.96 25.23
N ASP A 263 -14.00 -12.28 26.32
CA ASP A 263 -15.39 -11.93 26.68
C ASP A 263 -16.00 -10.82 25.82
N THR A 264 -15.17 -9.99 25.18
CA THR A 264 -15.60 -8.93 24.28
C THR A 264 -15.40 -9.33 22.81
N ASN A 265 -16.22 -8.78 21.93
CA ASN A 265 -16.11 -9.07 20.49
C ASN A 265 -15.04 -8.19 19.83
N ILE A 266 -14.12 -8.78 19.10
CA ILE A 266 -13.21 -8.04 18.21
C ILE A 266 -13.93 -7.84 16.88
N PRO A 267 -14.16 -6.60 16.42
CA PRO A 267 -14.83 -6.35 15.14
C PRO A 267 -14.03 -6.94 13.96
N LYS A 268 -14.74 -7.39 12.93
CA LYS A 268 -14.11 -7.79 11.67
C LYS A 268 -13.49 -6.57 10.99
N ARG A 269 -12.42 -6.80 10.25
CA ARG A 269 -11.79 -5.79 9.41
C ARG A 269 -11.92 -6.15 7.94
N THR A 270 -12.16 -5.15 7.10
CA THR A 270 -12.24 -5.34 5.66
C THR A 270 -10.90 -5.02 5.03
N ILE A 271 -10.42 -5.90 4.14
CA ILE A 271 -9.29 -5.62 3.23
C ILE A 271 -9.89 -5.06 1.95
N VAL A 272 -9.35 -3.93 1.52
CA VAL A 272 -9.83 -3.19 0.34
C VAL A 272 -8.70 -2.98 -0.66
N LEU A 273 -9.09 -2.86 -1.93
CA LEU A 273 -8.26 -2.32 -3.00
C LEU A 273 -8.62 -0.84 -3.16
N ALA A 274 -7.62 0.01 -3.11
CA ALA A 274 -7.74 1.46 -3.24
C ALA A 274 -7.05 1.95 -4.53
N THR A 275 -7.70 2.86 -5.24
CA THR A 275 -7.17 3.64 -6.38
C THR A 275 -7.48 5.11 -6.19
N LEU A 276 -6.76 6.00 -6.89
CA LEU A 276 -7.09 7.44 -6.91
C LEU A 276 -8.37 7.68 -7.69
N ALA A 277 -9.30 8.46 -7.13
CA ALA A 277 -10.57 8.80 -7.79
C ALA A 277 -10.37 9.66 -9.05
N LYS A 278 -9.31 10.47 -9.09
CA LYS A 278 -9.00 11.39 -10.20
C LYS A 278 -8.07 10.79 -11.28
N LYS A 279 -7.64 9.53 -11.12
CA LYS A 279 -6.72 8.86 -12.03
C LYS A 279 -7.39 7.62 -12.61
N GLU A 280 -7.62 7.63 -13.90
CA GLU A 280 -8.11 6.45 -14.61
C GLU A 280 -7.02 5.38 -14.63
N PRO A 281 -7.27 4.17 -14.11
CA PRO A 281 -6.30 3.07 -14.17
C PRO A 281 -6.01 2.68 -15.63
N ASN A 282 -4.75 2.38 -15.94
CA ASN A 282 -4.40 1.82 -17.25
C ASN A 282 -5.02 0.43 -17.46
N TYR A 283 -4.96 -0.07 -18.68
CA TYR A 283 -5.63 -1.31 -19.05
C TYR A 283 -5.17 -2.52 -18.22
N SER A 284 -3.85 -2.69 -18.02
CA SER A 284 -3.28 -3.78 -17.23
C SER A 284 -3.74 -3.73 -15.77
N VAL A 285 -3.78 -2.54 -15.18
CA VAL A 285 -4.31 -2.29 -13.84
C VAL A 285 -5.80 -2.62 -13.75
N LYS A 286 -6.60 -2.22 -14.75
CA LYS A 286 -8.04 -2.57 -14.82
C LYS A 286 -8.24 -4.07 -14.82
N LYS A 287 -7.44 -4.83 -15.60
CA LYS A 287 -7.53 -6.31 -15.65
C LYS A 287 -7.20 -6.96 -14.32
N LEU A 288 -6.16 -6.48 -13.63
CA LEU A 288 -5.85 -6.99 -12.30
C LEU A 288 -6.95 -6.64 -11.27
N ILE A 289 -7.48 -5.42 -11.30
CA ILE A 289 -8.61 -5.02 -10.46
C ILE A 289 -9.83 -5.90 -10.72
N GLU A 290 -10.17 -6.15 -11.99
CA GLU A 290 -11.28 -7.02 -12.35
C GLU A 290 -11.10 -8.45 -11.81
N MET A 291 -9.90 -9.00 -11.90
CA MET A 291 -9.60 -10.32 -11.39
C MET A 291 -9.74 -10.40 -9.86
N ILE A 292 -9.21 -9.41 -9.14
CA ILE A 292 -9.29 -9.36 -7.67
C ILE A 292 -10.73 -9.16 -7.18
N THR A 293 -11.56 -8.40 -7.92
CA THR A 293 -12.90 -7.98 -7.44
C THR A 293 -14.05 -8.82 -7.99
N LYS A 294 -13.86 -9.64 -9.03
CA LYS A 294 -14.90 -10.49 -9.62
C LYS A 294 -14.89 -11.92 -9.12
N GLU A 295 -13.79 -12.39 -8.55
CA GLU A 295 -13.74 -13.74 -7.97
C GLU A 295 -14.33 -13.70 -6.56
N ASP A 296 -15.49 -14.31 -6.35
CA ASP A 296 -16.25 -14.33 -5.08
C ASP A 296 -15.56 -15.08 -3.92
N LYS A 297 -14.41 -15.71 -4.12
CA LYS A 297 -13.65 -16.39 -3.06
C LYS A 297 -12.16 -16.23 -3.29
N ILE A 298 -11.43 -15.86 -2.21
CA ILE A 298 -9.98 -16.04 -2.16
C ILE A 298 -9.73 -17.52 -2.46
N PRO A 299 -8.89 -17.85 -3.46
CA PRO A 299 -8.51 -19.24 -3.70
C PRO A 299 -7.92 -19.81 -2.41
N ASN A 300 -8.52 -20.90 -1.89
CA ASN A 300 -8.01 -21.58 -0.70
C ASN A 300 -6.65 -22.20 -1.07
N TYR A 301 -5.61 -21.84 -0.30
CA TYR A 301 -4.39 -22.64 -0.19
C TYR A 301 -4.58 -23.79 0.76
#